data_72234254648057ceba6a2c1ce1f1c95f
#
_entry.id   72234254648057ceba6a2c1ce1f1c95f
#
_cell.length_a   1.000
_cell.length_b   1.000
_cell.length_c   1.000
_cell.angle_alpha   90.00
_cell.angle_beta   90.00
_cell.angle_gamma   90.00
#
_symmetry.space_group_name_H-M   'P 1'
#
loop_
_entity.id
_entity.type
_entity.pdbx_description
1 polymer ?
#
loop_
_entity_poly.entity_id
_entity_poly.type
_entity_poly.pdbx_seq_one_letter_code
_entity_poly.pdbx_strand_id
1 'polypeptide(L)'
;MRVFLSCCSLFFVMTLLAGPMTAAPLLPQGEAFGDSRQILKKSEDWQQQPVVHPADTSAEILINLDQSTQPFLADVIRQYAADHDLNLLIHSGTCGISNRGLLKKEIDMGSFCCPPGQDDRFPGIVFHTLGITALEIIVNQANPIRNLTFSQAQQIFSGDIDRWSDLVPPTAPFDYPIQPVAFIHCKKRPGHWRLLLDNEDLFSLRLQNVLTIPDIVSAVSGNKMAVSMAVSYLAHEVNRDRGEVRGVKIDNISPTDMEALIQGRYPLYRVSSVTYWRNGPHEKEIQKLIAFLDGYLEENSRHLLFVPASRLRKAGWTFSGEELVGAP
;
A
#
# COMPACT_ATOMS: atom_id res chain seq x y z
N MET A 1 23.44 -59.84 -58.76
CA MET A 1 22.58 -58.71 -59.01
C MET A 1 21.94 -58.34 -57.66
N ARG A 2 22.55 -57.33 -56.94
CA ARG A 2 22.05 -56.91 -55.63
C ARG A 2 21.36 -55.54 -55.81
N VAL A 3 20.04 -55.51 -55.49
CA VAL A 3 19.26 -54.31 -55.51
C VAL A 3 19.36 -53.63 -54.14
N PHE A 4 19.90 -52.38 -54.07
CA PHE A 4 19.87 -51.54 -52.90
C PHE A 4 18.54 -50.75 -52.88
N LEU A 5 17.70 -50.98 -51.86
CA LEU A 5 16.58 -50.07 -51.53
C LEU A 5 17.10 -48.95 -50.63
N SER A 6 17.02 -47.73 -51.17
CA SER A 6 17.27 -46.49 -50.40
C SER A 6 15.99 -46.07 -49.69
N CYS A 7 16.03 -46.05 -48.38
CA CYS A 7 14.91 -45.59 -47.55
C CYS A 7 15.12 -44.10 -47.24
N CYS A 8 14.37 -43.19 -47.92
CA CYS A 8 14.35 -41.78 -47.64
C CYS A 8 13.41 -41.52 -46.45
N SER A 9 13.98 -41.26 -45.31
CA SER A 9 13.21 -40.78 -44.13
C SER A 9 12.96 -39.27 -44.26
N LEU A 10 11.72 -38.88 -44.56
CA LEU A 10 11.27 -37.46 -44.46
C LEU A 10 11.12 -37.09 -42.98
N PHE A 11 12.02 -36.25 -42.50
CA PHE A 11 11.83 -35.54 -41.24
C PHE A 11 10.86 -34.36 -41.45
N PHE A 12 9.64 -34.50 -40.94
CA PHE A 12 8.69 -33.40 -40.88
C PHE A 12 9.04 -32.50 -39.68
N VAL A 13 9.69 -31.38 -39.91
CA VAL A 13 9.92 -30.35 -38.91
C VAL A 13 8.61 -29.58 -38.73
N MET A 14 7.89 -29.89 -37.67
CA MET A 14 6.70 -29.14 -37.26
C MET A 14 7.16 -27.85 -36.54
N THR A 15 7.27 -26.77 -37.29
CA THR A 15 7.47 -25.43 -36.72
C THR A 15 6.18 -25.00 -36.01
N LEU A 16 6.17 -25.10 -34.68
CA LEU A 16 5.15 -24.48 -33.86
C LEU A 16 5.31 -22.95 -34.01
N LEU A 17 4.45 -22.36 -34.80
CA LEU A 17 4.26 -20.89 -34.82
C LEU A 17 3.59 -20.53 -33.49
N ALA A 18 4.38 -20.09 -32.53
CA ALA A 18 3.86 -19.36 -31.38
C ALA A 18 3.24 -18.05 -31.90
N GLY A 19 1.91 -18.01 -31.98
CA GLY A 19 1.18 -16.79 -32.25
C GLY A 19 1.50 -15.73 -31.20
N PRO A 20 1.38 -14.43 -31.51
CA PRO A 20 1.58 -13.40 -30.52
C PRO A 20 0.57 -13.62 -29.38
N MET A 21 1.07 -13.85 -28.15
CA MET A 21 0.26 -13.79 -26.95
C MET A 21 -0.24 -12.36 -26.84
N THR A 22 -1.47 -12.09 -27.23
CA THR A 22 -2.13 -10.83 -26.96
C THR A 22 -2.21 -10.71 -25.44
N ALA A 23 -1.60 -9.65 -24.89
CA ALA A 23 -1.73 -9.35 -23.46
C ALA A 23 -3.23 -9.24 -23.13
N ALA A 24 -3.66 -9.92 -22.08
CA ALA A 24 -5.04 -9.80 -21.62
C ALA A 24 -5.35 -8.34 -21.28
N PRO A 25 -6.57 -7.86 -21.56
CA PRO A 25 -6.94 -6.48 -21.25
C PRO A 25 -6.81 -6.21 -19.75
N LEU A 26 -6.39 -4.98 -19.40
CA LEU A 26 -6.35 -4.54 -18.02
C LEU A 26 -7.77 -4.37 -17.48
N LEU A 27 -7.97 -4.80 -16.24
CA LEU A 27 -9.21 -4.52 -15.51
C LEU A 27 -9.22 -3.07 -15.02
N PRO A 28 -10.41 -2.50 -14.74
CA PRO A 28 -10.51 -1.15 -14.21
C PRO A 28 -9.71 -0.97 -12.93
N GLN A 29 -8.96 0.13 -12.86
CA GLN A 29 -8.26 0.60 -11.67
C GLN A 29 -8.98 1.79 -11.07
N GLY A 30 -8.92 1.92 -9.75
CA GLY A 30 -9.42 3.10 -9.06
C GLY A 30 -8.48 4.29 -9.18
N GLU A 31 -8.99 5.44 -8.79
CA GLU A 31 -8.19 6.67 -8.77
C GLU A 31 -7.01 6.53 -7.79
N ALA A 32 -5.85 7.01 -8.22
CA ALA A 32 -4.65 7.03 -7.37
C ALA A 32 -4.72 8.14 -6.30
N PHE A 33 -5.35 9.26 -6.61
CA PHE A 33 -5.46 10.44 -5.73
C PHE A 33 -6.86 11.05 -5.82
N GLY A 34 -7.28 11.73 -4.75
CA GLY A 34 -8.52 12.54 -4.73
C GLY A 34 -8.27 13.98 -5.21
N ASP A 35 -9.35 14.70 -5.51
CA ASP A 35 -9.26 16.13 -5.82
C ASP A 35 -8.99 16.94 -4.54
N SER A 36 -7.78 17.48 -4.41
CA SER A 36 -7.34 18.27 -3.25
C SER A 36 -8.11 19.59 -3.06
N ARG A 37 -8.86 20.04 -4.07
CA ARG A 37 -9.68 21.26 -4.01
C ARG A 37 -11.04 21.05 -3.39
N GLN A 38 -11.49 19.79 -3.32
CA GLN A 38 -12.77 19.46 -2.71
C GLN A 38 -12.66 19.53 -1.19
N ILE A 39 -13.49 20.37 -0.59
CA ILE A 39 -13.57 20.53 0.87
C ILE A 39 -15.03 20.35 1.29
N LEU A 40 -15.25 19.51 2.30
CA LEU A 40 -16.57 19.32 2.89
C LEU A 40 -17.09 20.63 3.50
N LYS A 41 -18.30 20.98 3.13
CA LYS A 41 -18.99 22.13 3.77
C LYS A 41 -19.29 21.80 5.23
N LYS A 42 -18.90 22.69 6.13
CA LYS A 42 -19.21 22.65 7.57
C LYS A 42 -19.83 23.97 7.97
N SER A 43 -20.75 23.93 8.96
CA SER A 43 -21.33 25.14 9.53
C SER A 43 -20.26 26.02 10.17
N GLU A 44 -20.53 27.29 10.30
CA GLU A 44 -19.63 28.23 11.00
C GLU A 44 -19.42 27.80 12.44
N ASP A 45 -20.48 27.39 13.14
CA ASP A 45 -20.40 26.89 14.52
C ASP A 45 -19.41 25.72 14.63
N TRP A 46 -19.45 24.77 13.69
CA TRP A 46 -18.48 23.65 13.68
C TRP A 46 -17.05 24.14 13.43
N GLN A 47 -16.86 25.10 12.54
CA GLN A 47 -15.53 25.63 12.23
C GLN A 47 -14.92 26.36 13.43
N GLN A 48 -15.73 27.03 14.24
CA GLN A 48 -15.32 27.79 15.43
C GLN A 48 -15.11 26.90 16.68
N GLN A 49 -15.60 25.65 16.67
CA GLN A 49 -15.36 24.74 17.79
C GLN A 49 -13.87 24.51 18.01
N PRO A 50 -13.36 24.58 19.25
CA PRO A 50 -11.99 24.21 19.55
C PRO A 50 -11.77 22.70 19.43
N VAL A 51 -10.50 22.28 19.38
CA VAL A 51 -10.12 20.87 19.63
C VAL A 51 -10.27 20.61 21.12
N VAL A 52 -11.03 19.57 21.49
CA VAL A 52 -11.28 19.20 22.88
C VAL A 52 -11.12 17.69 23.00
N HIS A 53 -10.09 17.26 23.72
CA HIS A 53 -9.82 15.84 23.92
C HIS A 53 -10.91 15.19 24.79
N PRO A 54 -11.10 13.85 24.69
CA PRO A 54 -11.97 13.12 25.58
C PRO A 54 -11.61 13.34 27.05
N ALA A 55 -12.61 13.36 27.91
CA ALA A 55 -12.45 13.75 29.33
C ALA A 55 -11.55 12.81 30.15
N ASP A 56 -11.30 11.61 29.67
CA ASP A 56 -10.41 10.62 30.28
C ASP A 56 -8.94 10.77 29.84
N THR A 57 -8.65 11.75 28.99
CA THR A 57 -7.30 12.01 28.45
C THR A 57 -6.61 13.10 29.25
N SER A 58 -5.47 12.79 29.85
CA SER A 58 -4.60 13.76 30.54
C SER A 58 -3.49 14.35 29.65
N ALA A 59 -3.37 13.87 28.41
CA ALA A 59 -2.38 14.36 27.48
C ALA A 59 -2.77 15.72 26.89
N GLU A 60 -1.76 16.57 26.62
CA GLU A 60 -1.93 17.85 25.96
C GLU A 60 -2.06 17.71 24.44
N ILE A 61 -1.39 16.69 23.86
CA ILE A 61 -1.43 16.39 22.43
C ILE A 61 -1.94 14.96 22.24
N LEU A 62 -2.99 14.81 21.47
CA LEU A 62 -3.57 13.49 21.16
C LEU A 62 -3.38 13.15 19.69
N ILE A 63 -2.68 12.04 19.45
CA ILE A 63 -2.34 11.56 18.10
C ILE A 63 -3.01 10.20 17.85
N ASN A 64 -3.62 10.01 16.69
CA ASN A 64 -4.03 8.70 16.24
C ASN A 64 -3.18 8.26 15.04
N LEU A 65 -2.49 7.11 15.17
CA LEU A 65 -1.73 6.49 14.08
C LEU A 65 -2.49 5.31 13.50
N ASP A 66 -2.52 5.23 12.18
CA ASP A 66 -3.08 4.07 11.48
C ASP A 66 -2.16 2.84 11.60
N GLN A 67 -2.74 1.64 11.41
CA GLN A 67 -2.06 0.36 11.58
C GLN A 67 -0.78 0.18 10.75
N SER A 68 -0.59 0.96 9.70
CA SER A 68 0.59 0.84 8.85
C SER A 68 1.68 1.83 9.21
N THR A 69 1.30 2.96 9.78
CA THR A 69 2.20 4.03 10.22
C THR A 69 2.69 3.78 11.65
N GLN A 70 1.81 3.29 12.50
CA GLN A 70 2.08 3.05 13.92
C GLN A 70 3.33 2.16 14.18
N PRO A 71 3.56 1.03 13.46
CA PRO A 71 4.70 0.16 13.76
C PRO A 71 6.08 0.79 13.58
N PHE A 72 6.22 1.80 12.74
CA PHE A 72 7.51 2.42 12.46
C PHE A 72 7.65 3.86 12.96
N LEU A 73 6.56 4.51 13.39
CA LEU A 73 6.62 5.88 13.92
C LEU A 73 6.26 6.01 15.40
N ALA A 74 5.51 5.07 16.00
CA ALA A 74 5.01 5.28 17.35
C ALA A 74 6.14 5.45 18.38
N ASP A 75 7.17 4.60 18.35
CA ASP A 75 8.28 4.70 19.29
C ASP A 75 9.16 5.91 19.02
N VAL A 76 9.34 6.26 17.75
CA VAL A 76 10.07 7.47 17.33
C VAL A 76 9.38 8.72 17.84
N ILE A 77 8.05 8.80 17.75
CA ILE A 77 7.26 9.93 18.27
C ILE A 77 7.32 9.98 19.80
N ARG A 78 7.24 8.83 20.50
CA ARG A 78 7.38 8.77 21.96
C ARG A 78 8.74 9.26 22.42
N GLN A 79 9.81 8.85 21.73
CA GLN A 79 11.16 9.31 22.03
C GLN A 79 11.28 10.82 21.82
N TYR A 80 10.82 11.33 20.68
CA TYR A 80 10.79 12.77 20.42
C TYR A 80 10.04 13.54 21.51
N ALA A 81 8.89 13.02 21.94
CA ALA A 81 8.11 13.65 22.99
C ALA A 81 8.87 13.72 24.33
N ALA A 82 9.54 12.62 24.69
CA ALA A 82 10.36 12.57 25.91
C ALA A 82 11.54 13.55 25.85
N ASP A 83 12.20 13.67 24.70
CA ASP A 83 13.35 14.56 24.49
C ASP A 83 12.96 16.07 24.51
N HIS A 84 11.66 16.37 24.32
CA HIS A 84 11.13 17.73 24.22
C HIS A 84 10.12 18.09 25.33
N ASP A 85 10.01 17.25 26.36
CA ASP A 85 9.05 17.41 27.48
C ASP A 85 7.60 17.60 27.00
N LEU A 86 7.18 16.91 25.93
CA LEU A 86 5.82 16.98 25.42
C LEU A 86 4.94 15.91 26.07
N ASN A 87 3.83 16.34 26.66
CA ASN A 87 2.80 15.45 27.18
C ASN A 87 1.87 15.00 26.04
N LEU A 88 2.24 13.92 25.34
CA LEU A 88 1.43 13.39 24.25
C LEU A 88 0.99 11.93 24.47
N LEU A 89 -0.15 11.60 23.88
CA LEU A 89 -0.70 10.25 23.85
C LEU A 89 -0.91 9.79 22.40
N ILE A 90 -0.46 8.57 22.10
CA ILE A 90 -0.65 7.95 20.80
C ILE A 90 -1.68 6.83 20.90
N HIS A 91 -2.78 6.99 20.19
CA HIS A 91 -3.74 5.92 19.94
C HIS A 91 -3.39 5.20 18.62
N SER A 92 -3.66 3.90 18.58
CA SER A 92 -3.59 3.10 17.37
C SER A 92 -4.98 2.87 16.82
N GLY A 93 -5.14 2.97 15.49
CA GLY A 93 -6.44 2.78 14.87
C GLY A 93 -6.35 2.57 13.37
N THR A 94 -7.37 3.01 12.69
CA THR A 94 -7.44 3.03 11.23
C THR A 94 -7.52 4.47 10.73
N CYS A 95 -7.30 4.71 9.43
CA CYS A 95 -7.56 6.02 8.83
C CYS A 95 -8.99 6.52 9.10
N GLY A 96 -9.95 5.60 9.24
CA GLY A 96 -11.34 5.96 9.61
C GLY A 96 -11.45 6.49 11.04
N ILE A 97 -10.68 5.94 11.98
CA ILE A 97 -10.61 6.43 13.36
C ILE A 97 -9.94 7.80 13.40
N SER A 98 -8.82 7.99 12.68
CA SER A 98 -8.19 9.31 12.52
C SER A 98 -9.18 10.34 11.97
N ASN A 99 -9.86 9.99 10.86
CA ASN A 99 -10.85 10.88 10.26
C ASN A 99 -11.98 11.24 11.24
N ARG A 100 -12.52 10.26 11.98
CA ARG A 100 -13.59 10.49 12.95
C ARG A 100 -13.13 11.37 14.11
N GLY A 101 -11.94 11.13 14.65
CA GLY A 101 -11.37 11.94 15.72
C GLY A 101 -11.15 13.40 15.28
N LEU A 102 -10.64 13.59 14.07
CA LEU A 102 -10.52 14.93 13.46
C LEU A 102 -11.89 15.57 13.22
N LEU A 103 -12.84 14.84 12.63
CA LEU A 103 -14.18 15.35 12.37
C LEU A 103 -14.90 15.83 13.65
N LYS A 104 -14.65 15.16 14.77
CA LYS A 104 -15.19 15.53 16.08
C LYS A 104 -14.33 16.55 16.82
N LYS A 105 -13.16 16.90 16.25
CA LYS A 105 -12.15 17.76 16.92
C LYS A 105 -11.68 17.20 18.29
N GLU A 106 -11.56 15.87 18.37
CA GLU A 106 -11.12 15.13 19.56
C GLU A 106 -9.62 14.81 19.55
N ILE A 107 -8.92 15.00 18.42
CA ILE A 107 -7.48 14.72 18.28
C ILE A 107 -6.79 15.88 17.56
N ASP A 108 -5.51 16.07 17.85
CA ASP A 108 -4.67 17.11 17.25
C ASP A 108 -4.06 16.68 15.92
N MET A 109 -3.66 15.42 15.83
CA MET A 109 -3.05 14.84 14.63
C MET A 109 -3.57 13.43 14.36
N GLY A 110 -3.79 13.12 13.09
CA GLY A 110 -4.12 11.77 12.63
C GLY A 110 -3.19 11.33 11.51
N SER A 111 -2.97 10.01 11.33
CA SER A 111 -2.29 9.50 10.15
C SER A 111 -3.25 8.82 9.17
N PHE A 112 -2.86 8.85 7.90
CA PHE A 112 -3.58 8.23 6.80
C PHE A 112 -2.64 7.38 5.96
N CYS A 113 -3.09 6.21 5.64
CA CYS A 113 -2.39 5.23 4.83
C CYS A 113 -2.87 5.17 3.37
N CYS A 114 -3.70 6.08 2.97
CA CYS A 114 -4.23 6.29 1.62
C CYS A 114 -4.30 7.78 1.37
N PRO A 115 -4.28 8.24 0.13
CA PRO A 115 -4.61 9.62 -0.18
C PRO A 115 -5.98 9.98 0.37
N PRO A 116 -6.18 11.20 0.87
CA PRO A 116 -7.47 11.61 1.43
C PRO A 116 -8.57 11.58 0.36
N GLY A 117 -9.69 10.99 0.72
CA GLY A 117 -10.91 11.05 -0.06
C GLY A 117 -11.69 12.34 0.20
N GLN A 118 -12.82 12.49 -0.49
CA GLN A 118 -13.68 13.66 -0.34
C GLN A 118 -14.17 13.83 1.12
N ASP A 119 -14.50 12.73 1.79
CA ASP A 119 -15.01 12.74 3.17
C ASP A 119 -13.95 13.06 4.23
N ASP A 120 -12.67 13.16 3.84
CA ASP A 120 -11.57 13.44 4.77
C ASP A 120 -11.18 14.92 4.82
N ARG A 121 -11.68 15.73 3.90
CA ARG A 121 -11.24 17.12 3.69
C ARG A 121 -12.15 18.10 4.40
N PHE A 122 -11.78 18.51 5.60
CA PHE A 122 -12.53 19.49 6.39
C PHE A 122 -11.89 20.87 6.33
N PRO A 123 -12.66 21.98 6.52
CA PRO A 123 -12.07 23.28 6.68
C PRO A 123 -11.07 23.30 7.86
N GLY A 124 -9.89 23.88 7.63
CA GLY A 124 -8.84 24.01 8.66
C GLY A 124 -7.91 22.80 8.79
N ILE A 125 -8.13 21.69 8.09
CA ILE A 125 -7.21 20.54 8.06
C ILE A 125 -6.07 20.77 7.08
N VAL A 126 -4.87 20.35 7.48
CA VAL A 126 -3.67 20.28 6.63
C VAL A 126 -3.27 18.81 6.46
N PHE A 127 -3.08 18.38 5.23
CA PHE A 127 -2.47 17.10 4.90
C PHE A 127 -0.99 17.30 4.61
N HIS A 128 -0.14 16.55 5.31
CA HIS A 128 1.30 16.51 5.07
C HIS A 128 1.68 15.08 4.67
N THR A 129 2.10 14.89 3.44
CA THR A 129 2.57 13.60 2.95
C THR A 129 3.98 13.34 3.47
N LEU A 130 4.15 12.25 4.20
CA LEU A 130 5.46 11.76 4.64
C LEU A 130 6.22 11.09 3.49
N GLY A 131 5.50 10.34 2.63
CA GLY A 131 6.06 9.66 1.48
C GLY A 131 5.23 8.48 1.01
N ILE A 132 5.89 7.57 0.27
CA ILE A 132 5.26 6.35 -0.25
C ILE A 132 6.08 5.10 0.09
N THR A 133 5.42 3.96 0.10
CA THR A 133 6.05 2.63 0.16
C THR A 133 5.39 1.70 -0.85
N ALA A 134 6.10 0.71 -1.36
CA ALA A 134 5.52 -0.26 -2.27
C ALA A 134 4.45 -1.13 -1.58
N LEU A 135 3.40 -1.46 -2.32
CA LEU A 135 2.51 -2.57 -2.02
C LEU A 135 3.03 -3.79 -2.78
N GLU A 136 3.51 -4.74 -2.05
CA GLU A 136 4.16 -5.94 -2.56
C GLU A 136 3.13 -7.05 -2.71
N ILE A 137 3.10 -7.70 -3.88
CA ILE A 137 2.41 -8.98 -4.02
C ILE A 137 3.27 -10.04 -3.35
N ILE A 138 2.72 -10.71 -2.35
CA ILE A 138 3.40 -11.75 -1.58
C ILE A 138 2.77 -13.12 -1.80
N VAL A 139 3.61 -14.14 -1.86
CA VAL A 139 3.23 -15.56 -1.95
C VAL A 139 4.00 -16.37 -0.92
N ASN A 140 3.53 -17.58 -0.63
CA ASN A 140 4.27 -18.52 0.20
C ASN A 140 5.64 -18.85 -0.44
N GLN A 141 6.66 -19.07 0.38
CA GLN A 141 8.02 -19.38 -0.08
C GLN A 141 8.09 -20.61 -0.99
N ALA A 142 7.22 -21.59 -0.80
CA ALA A 142 7.12 -22.79 -1.64
C ALA A 142 6.48 -22.52 -3.02
N ASN A 143 5.82 -21.38 -3.23
CA ASN A 143 5.24 -21.04 -4.52
C ASN A 143 6.35 -20.71 -5.54
N PRO A 144 6.37 -21.31 -6.76
CA PRO A 144 7.44 -21.10 -7.73
C PRO A 144 7.38 -19.73 -8.45
N ILE A 145 6.26 -19.00 -8.37
CA ILE A 145 6.10 -17.70 -9.03
C ILE A 145 7.11 -16.68 -8.50
N ARG A 146 7.77 -15.96 -9.41
CA ARG A 146 8.77 -14.91 -9.10
C ARG A 146 8.43 -13.57 -9.73
N ASN A 147 7.57 -13.59 -10.74
CA ASN A 147 7.15 -12.41 -11.49
C ASN A 147 5.74 -12.63 -12.01
N LEU A 148 4.95 -11.58 -12.00
CA LEU A 148 3.64 -11.47 -12.62
C LEU A 148 3.63 -10.24 -13.51
N THR A 149 2.88 -10.28 -14.60
CA THR A 149 2.48 -9.01 -15.21
C THR A 149 1.45 -8.32 -14.33
N PHE A 150 1.31 -7.01 -14.48
CA PHE A 150 0.28 -6.28 -13.75
C PHE A 150 -1.13 -6.82 -14.04
N SER A 151 -1.41 -7.14 -15.32
CA SER A 151 -2.67 -7.77 -15.71
C SER A 151 -2.89 -9.14 -15.05
N GLN A 152 -1.85 -9.98 -14.94
CA GLN A 152 -1.96 -11.25 -14.21
C GLN A 152 -2.26 -11.05 -12.73
N ALA A 153 -1.65 -10.05 -12.10
CA ALA A 153 -1.98 -9.70 -10.72
C ALA A 153 -3.47 -9.30 -10.58
N GLN A 154 -3.99 -8.47 -11.48
CA GLN A 154 -5.41 -8.12 -11.51
C GLN A 154 -6.29 -9.36 -11.66
N GLN A 155 -5.99 -10.23 -12.64
CA GLN A 155 -6.77 -11.45 -12.93
C GLN A 155 -6.74 -12.47 -11.79
N ILE A 156 -5.65 -12.56 -11.03
CA ILE A 156 -5.59 -13.38 -9.82
C ILE A 156 -6.56 -12.86 -8.76
N PHE A 157 -6.55 -11.56 -8.51
CA PHE A 157 -7.39 -10.99 -7.46
C PHE A 157 -8.86 -10.85 -7.87
N SER A 158 -9.18 -10.75 -9.17
CA SER A 158 -10.56 -10.83 -9.68
C SER A 158 -11.07 -12.28 -9.74
N GLY A 159 -10.17 -13.26 -9.82
CA GLY A 159 -10.51 -14.70 -9.95
C GLY A 159 -10.63 -15.18 -11.39
N ASP A 160 -10.26 -14.36 -12.38
CA ASP A 160 -10.20 -14.76 -13.80
C ASP A 160 -9.06 -15.78 -14.02
N ILE A 161 -7.97 -15.67 -13.23
CA ILE A 161 -6.95 -16.70 -13.09
C ILE A 161 -7.12 -17.32 -11.71
N ASP A 162 -7.55 -18.55 -11.63
CA ASP A 162 -7.89 -19.23 -10.39
C ASP A 162 -7.00 -20.43 -10.06
N ARG A 163 -6.02 -20.74 -10.91
CA ARG A 163 -5.05 -21.83 -10.72
C ARG A 163 -3.61 -21.36 -10.97
N TRP A 164 -2.70 -21.80 -10.14
CA TRP A 164 -1.27 -21.50 -10.30
C TRP A 164 -0.66 -22.17 -11.55
N SER A 165 -1.22 -23.30 -11.99
CA SER A 165 -0.79 -23.98 -13.22
C SER A 165 -0.92 -23.12 -14.47
N ASP A 166 -1.81 -22.14 -14.49
CA ASP A 166 -2.00 -21.24 -15.63
C ASP A 166 -0.86 -20.21 -15.77
N LEU A 167 -0.04 -20.06 -14.70
CA LEU A 167 1.02 -19.06 -14.59
C LEU A 167 2.42 -19.65 -14.55
N VAL A 168 2.55 -20.95 -14.27
CA VAL A 168 3.85 -21.63 -14.20
C VAL A 168 4.10 -22.47 -15.44
N PRO A 169 5.37 -22.65 -15.87
CA PRO A 169 5.66 -23.52 -16.98
C PRO A 169 5.28 -24.99 -16.65
N PRO A 170 4.91 -25.82 -17.63
CA PRO A 170 4.53 -27.22 -17.43
C PRO A 170 5.58 -28.07 -16.71
N THR A 171 6.83 -27.61 -16.70
CA THR A 171 7.96 -28.27 -16.02
C THR A 171 7.97 -28.02 -14.50
N ALA A 172 7.17 -27.09 -13.99
CA ALA A 172 7.03 -26.80 -12.57
C ALA A 172 5.65 -27.29 -12.08
N PRO A 173 5.54 -28.51 -11.52
CA PRO A 173 4.25 -29.09 -11.13
C PRO A 173 3.69 -28.40 -9.87
N PHE A 174 3.08 -27.23 -10.06
CA PHE A 174 2.43 -26.45 -9.01
C PHE A 174 0.98 -26.18 -9.40
N ASP A 175 0.20 -27.28 -9.52
CA ASP A 175 -1.22 -27.24 -9.89
C ASP A 175 -2.10 -27.16 -8.65
N TYR A 176 -2.22 -25.95 -8.10
CA TYR A 176 -3.09 -25.64 -6.97
C TYR A 176 -4.07 -24.51 -7.32
N PRO A 177 -5.28 -24.52 -6.73
CA PRO A 177 -6.15 -23.33 -6.82
C PRO A 177 -5.47 -22.15 -6.15
N ILE A 178 -5.74 -20.96 -6.66
CA ILE A 178 -5.26 -19.71 -6.04
C ILE A 178 -6.22 -19.31 -4.93
N GLN A 179 -5.66 -18.96 -3.76
CA GLN A 179 -6.40 -18.38 -2.63
C GLN A 179 -5.98 -16.92 -2.45
N PRO A 180 -6.74 -15.96 -3.00
CA PRO A 180 -6.50 -14.55 -2.72
C PRO A 180 -6.79 -14.24 -1.25
N VAL A 181 -5.90 -13.46 -0.63
CA VAL A 181 -6.05 -12.94 0.73
C VAL A 181 -5.87 -11.43 0.64
N ALA A 182 -6.71 -10.65 1.30
CA ALA A 182 -6.54 -9.22 1.34
C ALA A 182 -7.12 -8.60 2.61
N PHE A 183 -6.61 -7.42 2.94
CA PHE A 183 -7.20 -6.51 3.89
C PHE A 183 -7.85 -5.36 3.12
N ILE A 184 -9.13 -5.52 2.77
CA ILE A 184 -9.90 -4.52 2.04
C ILE A 184 -10.52 -3.53 3.02
N HIS A 185 -9.89 -2.38 3.18
CA HIS A 185 -10.31 -1.27 4.02
C HIS A 185 -10.25 0.04 3.22
N CYS A 186 -10.67 1.13 3.82
CA CYS A 186 -10.64 2.46 3.18
C CYS A 186 -11.35 2.49 1.80
N LYS A 187 -12.46 1.79 1.67
CA LYS A 187 -13.19 1.55 0.41
C LYS A 187 -13.55 2.80 -0.40
N LYS A 188 -13.70 3.94 0.28
CA LYS A 188 -14.05 5.22 -0.34
C LYS A 188 -12.83 6.13 -0.61
N ARG A 189 -11.61 5.69 -0.25
CA ARG A 189 -10.40 6.48 -0.48
C ARG A 189 -9.70 6.02 -1.73
N PRO A 190 -9.07 6.93 -2.48
CA PRO A 190 -8.25 6.58 -3.63
C PRO A 190 -6.96 5.86 -3.21
N GLY A 191 -6.26 5.32 -4.19
CA GLY A 191 -4.97 4.67 -3.99
C GLY A 191 -5.04 3.31 -3.28
N HIS A 192 -3.91 2.85 -2.74
CA HIS A 192 -3.75 1.59 -2.03
C HIS A 192 -4.18 0.39 -2.91
N TRP A 193 -5.00 -0.55 -2.38
CA TRP A 193 -5.48 -1.71 -3.12
C TRP A 193 -6.33 -1.34 -4.37
N ARG A 194 -6.91 -0.14 -4.40
CA ARG A 194 -7.65 0.36 -5.59
C ARG A 194 -6.74 0.63 -6.78
N LEU A 195 -5.42 0.75 -6.58
CA LEU A 195 -4.47 0.76 -7.69
C LEU A 195 -4.43 -0.59 -8.44
N LEU A 196 -4.88 -1.67 -7.81
CA LEU A 196 -4.97 -2.97 -8.47
C LEU A 196 -6.35 -3.16 -9.12
N LEU A 197 -7.45 -2.97 -8.36
CA LEU A 197 -8.83 -3.10 -8.83
C LEU A 197 -9.67 -1.93 -8.31
N ASP A 198 -10.54 -1.37 -9.15
CA ASP A 198 -11.27 -0.13 -8.87
C ASP A 198 -12.10 -0.19 -7.57
N ASN A 199 -12.79 -1.28 -7.32
CA ASN A 199 -13.66 -1.42 -6.16
C ASN A 199 -13.66 -2.86 -5.63
N GLU A 200 -14.27 -3.07 -4.45
CA GLU A 200 -14.32 -4.36 -3.77
C GLU A 200 -15.13 -5.43 -4.51
N ASP A 201 -16.10 -5.05 -5.33
CA ASP A 201 -16.97 -6.00 -6.04
C ASP A 201 -16.24 -6.70 -7.20
N LEU A 202 -15.08 -6.16 -7.61
CA LEU A 202 -14.22 -6.77 -8.61
C LEU A 202 -13.34 -7.90 -8.04
N PHE A 203 -13.24 -8.02 -6.72
CA PHE A 203 -12.45 -9.10 -6.13
C PHE A 203 -13.17 -10.44 -6.20
N SER A 204 -12.38 -11.50 -6.36
CA SER A 204 -12.85 -12.88 -6.37
C SER A 204 -13.74 -13.20 -5.18
N LEU A 205 -14.82 -13.95 -5.43
CA LEU A 205 -15.66 -14.50 -4.36
C LEU A 205 -14.91 -15.47 -3.41
N ARG A 206 -13.73 -15.95 -3.82
CA ARG A 206 -12.84 -16.76 -2.98
C ARG A 206 -11.93 -15.91 -2.08
N LEU A 207 -12.03 -14.57 -2.16
CA LEU A 207 -11.17 -13.70 -1.37
C LEU A 207 -11.36 -13.96 0.13
N GLN A 208 -10.28 -14.32 0.80
CA GLN A 208 -10.23 -14.35 2.25
C GLN A 208 -9.92 -12.93 2.76
N ASN A 209 -10.91 -12.27 3.35
CA ASN A 209 -10.70 -10.96 3.96
C ASN A 209 -10.16 -11.13 5.39
N VAL A 210 -9.06 -10.44 5.69
CA VAL A 210 -8.41 -10.44 7.00
C VAL A 210 -8.44 -9.03 7.60
N LEU A 211 -8.09 -8.89 8.88
CA LEU A 211 -8.27 -7.62 9.59
C LEU A 211 -6.97 -6.86 9.85
N THR A 212 -5.83 -7.54 9.77
CA THR A 212 -4.52 -6.92 10.07
C THR A 212 -3.45 -7.37 9.07
N ILE A 213 -2.35 -6.63 8.98
CA ILE A 213 -1.20 -7.00 8.15
C ILE A 213 -0.50 -8.28 8.67
N PRO A 214 -0.31 -8.48 9.98
CA PRO A 214 0.16 -9.76 10.52
C PRO A 214 -0.70 -10.96 10.11
N ASP A 215 -2.03 -10.79 10.02
CA ASP A 215 -2.93 -11.85 9.54
C ASP A 215 -2.70 -12.17 8.06
N ILE A 216 -2.40 -11.16 7.24
CA ILE A 216 -2.01 -11.35 5.83
C ILE A 216 -0.79 -12.27 5.75
N VAL A 217 0.29 -11.92 6.44
CA VAL A 217 1.54 -12.68 6.41
C VAL A 217 1.32 -14.09 6.95
N SER A 218 0.56 -14.25 8.03
CA SER A 218 0.25 -15.55 8.61
C SER A 218 -0.57 -16.44 7.66
N ALA A 219 -1.57 -15.87 7.00
CA ALA A 219 -2.39 -16.61 6.02
C ALA A 219 -1.56 -17.07 4.82
N VAL A 220 -0.66 -16.23 4.31
CA VAL A 220 0.19 -16.57 3.16
C VAL A 220 1.30 -17.54 3.55
N SER A 221 1.93 -17.39 4.72
CA SER A 221 2.97 -18.31 5.20
C SER A 221 2.42 -19.71 5.50
N GLY A 222 1.21 -19.79 6.04
CA GLY A 222 0.55 -21.06 6.35
C GLY A 222 -0.09 -21.77 5.16
N ASN A 223 -0.21 -21.14 4.00
CA ASN A 223 -0.90 -21.68 2.84
C ASN A 223 -0.13 -21.43 1.54
N LYS A 224 0.45 -22.49 0.96
CA LYS A 224 1.19 -22.39 -0.32
C LYS A 224 0.34 -21.95 -1.52
N MET A 225 -0.98 -22.04 -1.41
CA MET A 225 -1.93 -21.61 -2.44
C MET A 225 -2.21 -20.10 -2.38
N ALA A 226 -1.88 -19.46 -1.24
CA ALA A 226 -2.26 -18.09 -0.97
C ALA A 226 -1.40 -17.06 -1.70
N VAL A 227 -2.03 -15.95 -2.03
CA VAL A 227 -1.43 -14.73 -2.54
C VAL A 227 -2.08 -13.53 -1.87
N SER A 228 -1.29 -12.49 -1.58
CA SER A 228 -1.82 -11.28 -0.99
C SER A 228 -1.05 -10.03 -1.44
N MET A 229 -1.54 -8.87 -1.01
CA MET A 229 -0.81 -7.60 -1.06
C MET A 229 -0.48 -7.12 0.36
N ALA A 230 0.74 -6.71 0.58
CA ALA A 230 1.17 -6.15 1.85
C ALA A 230 2.12 -4.96 1.64
N VAL A 231 2.18 -4.08 2.63
CA VAL A 231 3.19 -3.00 2.66
C VAL A 231 4.57 -3.65 2.80
N SER A 232 5.50 -3.37 1.89
CA SER A 232 6.81 -4.05 1.80
C SER A 232 7.54 -4.08 3.15
N TYR A 233 7.73 -2.93 3.81
CA TYR A 233 8.40 -2.91 5.11
C TYR A 233 7.74 -3.86 6.12
N LEU A 234 6.40 -3.79 6.27
CA LEU A 234 5.69 -4.62 7.24
C LEU A 234 5.67 -6.10 6.86
N ALA A 235 5.62 -6.41 5.56
CA ALA A 235 5.74 -7.79 5.10
C ALA A 235 7.09 -8.38 5.48
N HIS A 236 8.18 -7.63 5.31
CA HIS A 236 9.53 -8.05 5.65
C HIS A 236 9.73 -8.19 7.17
N GLU A 237 9.26 -7.22 7.96
CA GLU A 237 9.37 -7.24 9.43
C GLU A 237 8.57 -8.41 10.05
N VAL A 238 7.30 -8.57 9.67
CA VAL A 238 6.45 -9.64 10.19
C VAL A 238 6.92 -11.02 9.72
N ASN A 239 7.45 -11.10 8.49
CA ASN A 239 7.97 -12.35 7.94
C ASN A 239 9.21 -12.84 8.68
N ARG A 240 10.04 -11.93 9.21
CA ARG A 240 11.23 -12.26 10.01
C ARG A 240 10.87 -13.11 11.21
N ASP A 241 9.73 -12.81 11.85
CA ASP A 241 9.34 -13.41 13.12
C ASP A 241 8.27 -14.51 12.99
N ARG A 242 7.50 -14.53 11.90
CA ARG A 242 6.25 -15.30 11.81
C ARG A 242 6.13 -16.24 10.64
N GLY A 243 6.89 -16.07 9.58
CA GLY A 243 6.63 -16.93 8.47
C GLY A 243 7.47 -16.76 7.22
N GLU A 244 7.24 -17.67 6.30
CA GLU A 244 7.96 -17.79 5.06
C GLU A 244 7.11 -17.27 3.91
N VAL A 245 7.14 -15.95 3.71
CA VAL A 245 6.54 -15.31 2.55
C VAL A 245 7.62 -14.67 1.69
N ARG A 246 7.29 -14.43 0.44
CA ARG A 246 8.19 -13.82 -0.52
C ARG A 246 7.44 -12.86 -1.41
N GLY A 247 8.09 -11.72 -1.70
CA GLY A 247 7.63 -10.78 -2.70
C GLY A 247 7.79 -11.29 -4.13
N VAL A 248 6.86 -10.86 -4.97
CA VAL A 248 6.80 -11.16 -6.39
C VAL A 248 7.02 -9.85 -7.17
N LYS A 249 7.85 -9.91 -8.21
CA LYS A 249 8.03 -8.78 -9.13
C LYS A 249 6.74 -8.53 -9.91
N ILE A 250 6.51 -7.28 -10.25
CA ILE A 250 5.45 -6.87 -11.19
C ILE A 250 6.14 -6.30 -12.43
N ASP A 251 5.82 -6.85 -13.59
CA ASP A 251 6.44 -6.48 -14.89
C ASP A 251 7.99 -6.44 -14.82
N ASN A 252 8.56 -7.43 -14.13
CA ASN A 252 10.00 -7.58 -13.84
C ASN A 252 10.59 -6.54 -12.89
N ILE A 253 9.78 -5.64 -12.32
CA ILE A 253 10.22 -4.64 -11.34
C ILE A 253 10.04 -5.20 -9.93
N SER A 254 11.10 -5.13 -9.11
CA SER A 254 11.03 -5.54 -7.71
C SER A 254 10.27 -4.50 -6.87
N PRO A 255 9.41 -4.93 -5.93
CA PRO A 255 8.78 -3.99 -4.98
C PRO A 255 9.81 -3.30 -4.06
N THR A 256 11.02 -3.84 -3.93
CA THR A 256 12.12 -3.23 -3.17
C THR A 256 13.02 -2.32 -4.02
N ASP A 257 12.73 -2.17 -5.32
CA ASP A 257 13.43 -1.22 -6.19
C ASP A 257 12.92 0.21 -5.93
N MET A 258 13.56 0.87 -4.98
CA MET A 258 13.23 2.23 -4.56
C MET A 258 13.30 3.23 -5.72
N GLU A 259 14.24 3.05 -6.66
CA GLU A 259 14.36 3.94 -7.80
C GLU A 259 13.19 3.78 -8.78
N ALA A 260 12.77 2.55 -9.04
CA ALA A 260 11.59 2.29 -9.84
C ALA A 260 10.31 2.86 -9.19
N LEU A 261 10.23 2.81 -7.85
CA LEU A 261 9.12 3.41 -7.12
C LEU A 261 9.14 4.94 -7.19
N ILE A 262 10.31 5.57 -7.02
CA ILE A 262 10.52 7.02 -7.15
C ILE A 262 10.11 7.51 -8.55
N GLN A 263 10.44 6.76 -9.59
CA GLN A 263 10.14 7.09 -10.98
C GLN A 263 8.70 6.73 -11.40
N GLY A 264 7.85 6.25 -10.48
CA GLY A 264 6.48 5.84 -10.79
C GLY A 264 6.37 4.60 -11.70
N ARG A 265 7.48 3.86 -11.92
CA ARG A 265 7.48 2.64 -12.76
C ARG A 265 6.92 1.41 -12.05
N TYR A 266 6.98 1.35 -10.72
CA TYR A 266 6.32 0.32 -9.94
C TYR A 266 4.87 0.77 -9.63
N PRO A 267 3.84 0.03 -10.10
CA PRO A 267 2.48 0.56 -10.15
C PRO A 267 1.72 0.52 -8.83
N LEU A 268 2.16 -0.32 -7.89
CA LEU A 268 1.44 -0.56 -6.63
C LEU A 268 2.17 0.10 -5.46
N TYR A 269 1.59 1.16 -4.93
CA TYR A 269 2.18 1.89 -3.80
C TYR A 269 1.11 2.38 -2.83
N ARG A 270 1.58 2.77 -1.68
CA ARG A 270 0.78 3.34 -0.61
C ARG A 270 1.33 4.70 -0.22
N VAL A 271 0.45 5.67 -0.12
CA VAL A 271 0.80 7.00 0.38
C VAL A 271 0.61 7.02 1.90
N SER A 272 1.62 7.47 2.63
CA SER A 272 1.54 7.72 4.06
C SER A 272 1.56 9.22 4.32
N SER A 273 0.57 9.72 5.05
CA SER A 273 0.46 11.13 5.41
C SER A 273 0.00 11.29 6.84
N VAL A 274 0.36 12.43 7.41
CA VAL A 274 -0.21 12.92 8.66
C VAL A 274 -1.09 14.13 8.37
N THR A 275 -2.05 14.36 9.22
CA THR A 275 -2.97 15.49 9.09
C THR A 275 -3.21 16.13 10.44
N TYR A 276 -3.31 17.45 10.48
CA TYR A 276 -3.44 18.25 11.69
C TYR A 276 -4.26 19.52 11.47
N TRP A 277 -4.62 20.20 12.53
CA TRP A 277 -5.40 21.43 12.49
C TRP A 277 -4.52 22.65 12.25
N ARG A 278 -4.81 23.41 11.18
CA ARG A 278 -4.30 24.76 11.01
C ARG A 278 -4.92 25.66 12.07
N ASN A 279 -4.11 26.48 12.72
CA ASN A 279 -4.49 27.31 13.87
C ASN A 279 -5.03 26.49 15.06
N GLY A 280 -4.69 25.18 15.12
CA GLY A 280 -4.97 24.35 16.30
C GLY A 280 -4.10 24.74 17.49
N PRO A 281 -4.49 24.32 18.70
CA PRO A 281 -3.78 24.71 19.93
C PRO A 281 -2.30 24.27 19.94
N HIS A 282 -1.98 23.17 19.28
CA HIS A 282 -0.65 22.55 19.24
C HIS A 282 -0.03 22.52 17.82
N GLU A 283 -0.46 23.42 16.94
CA GLU A 283 0.02 23.42 15.54
C GLU A 283 1.55 23.52 15.45
N LYS A 284 2.16 24.38 16.25
CA LYS A 284 3.62 24.60 16.20
C LYS A 284 4.41 23.39 16.66
N GLU A 285 3.95 22.74 17.72
CA GLU A 285 4.55 21.50 18.26
C GLU A 285 4.43 20.37 17.25
N ILE A 286 3.26 20.23 16.62
CA ILE A 286 3.01 19.23 15.58
C ILE A 286 3.86 19.49 14.34
N GLN A 287 4.00 20.74 13.91
CA GLN A 287 4.86 21.08 12.76
C GLN A 287 6.34 20.76 13.04
N LYS A 288 6.83 20.97 14.26
CA LYS A 288 8.19 20.57 14.66
C LYS A 288 8.34 19.04 14.68
N LEU A 289 7.34 18.32 15.21
CA LEU A 289 7.32 16.87 15.18
C LEU A 289 7.32 16.35 13.73
N ILE A 290 6.51 16.92 12.83
CA ILE A 290 6.48 16.53 11.42
C ILE A 290 7.85 16.78 10.76
N ALA A 291 8.47 17.91 10.98
CA ALA A 291 9.81 18.20 10.45
C ALA A 291 10.88 17.20 10.97
N PHE A 292 10.78 16.78 12.21
CA PHE A 292 11.61 15.71 12.76
C PHE A 292 11.34 14.36 12.08
N LEU A 293 10.07 14.01 11.87
CA LEU A 293 9.68 12.76 11.20
C LEU A 293 10.16 12.73 9.74
N ASP A 294 10.09 13.85 9.02
CA ASP A 294 10.62 13.95 7.65
C ASP A 294 12.14 13.67 7.62
N GLY A 295 12.90 14.23 8.57
CA GLY A 295 14.32 13.95 8.73
C GLY A 295 14.60 12.49 9.06
N TYR A 296 13.89 11.93 10.03
CA TYR A 296 14.00 10.51 10.41
C TYR A 296 13.72 9.57 9.23
N LEU A 297 12.67 9.83 8.46
CA LEU A 297 12.31 9.01 7.31
C LEU A 297 13.32 9.13 6.15
N GLU A 298 13.92 10.31 5.96
CA GLU A 298 15.00 10.49 4.98
C GLU A 298 16.23 9.65 5.33
N GLU A 299 16.65 9.68 6.58
CA GLU A 299 17.81 8.94 7.10
C GLU A 299 17.58 7.41 7.08
N ASN A 300 16.37 6.97 7.42
CA ASN A 300 16.03 5.55 7.53
C ASN A 300 15.32 4.98 6.29
N SER A 301 15.24 5.73 5.20
CA SER A 301 14.47 5.40 4.00
C SER A 301 14.74 4.00 3.45
N ARG A 302 16.01 3.55 3.41
CA ARG A 302 16.38 2.21 2.90
C ARG A 302 15.95 1.10 3.85
N HIS A 303 16.13 1.30 5.15
CA HIS A 303 15.73 0.30 6.16
C HIS A 303 14.22 0.12 6.19
N LEU A 304 13.49 1.20 6.07
CA LEU A 304 12.02 1.22 6.07
C LEU A 304 11.39 0.91 4.71
N LEU A 305 12.18 0.71 3.64
CA LEU A 305 11.68 0.60 2.26
C LEU A 305 10.68 1.73 1.93
N PHE A 306 11.01 2.93 2.36
CA PHE A 306 10.15 4.11 2.32
C PHE A 306 10.78 5.21 1.46
N VAL A 307 10.01 5.77 0.54
CA VAL A 307 10.42 6.92 -0.29
C VAL A 307 9.85 8.19 0.32
N PRO A 308 10.69 9.03 0.95
CA PRO A 308 10.25 10.30 1.54
C PRO A 308 9.69 11.28 0.51
N ALA A 309 8.76 12.14 0.94
CA ALA A 309 8.14 13.16 0.10
C ALA A 309 9.17 14.09 -0.56
N SER A 310 10.28 14.40 0.10
CA SER A 310 11.39 15.18 -0.43
C SER A 310 11.96 14.61 -1.73
N ARG A 311 12.11 13.27 -1.81
CA ARG A 311 12.59 12.56 -3.00
C ARG A 311 11.53 12.51 -4.09
N LEU A 312 10.27 12.36 -3.72
CA LEU A 312 9.16 12.39 -4.67
C LEU A 312 9.05 13.74 -5.37
N ARG A 313 9.17 14.85 -4.61
CA ARG A 313 9.20 16.21 -5.18
C ARG A 313 10.33 16.39 -6.19
N LYS A 314 11.54 15.91 -5.86
CA LYS A 314 12.71 15.95 -6.76
C LYS A 314 12.50 15.12 -8.04
N ALA A 315 11.72 14.07 -7.97
CA ALA A 315 11.42 13.16 -9.09
C ALA A 315 10.21 13.60 -9.93
N GLY A 316 9.59 14.74 -9.64
CA GLY A 316 8.51 15.31 -10.45
C GLY A 316 7.11 14.89 -10.05
N TRP A 317 6.93 14.26 -8.89
CA TRP A 317 5.60 14.01 -8.35
C TRP A 317 4.90 15.33 -8.01
N THR A 318 3.60 15.37 -8.26
CA THR A 318 2.81 16.61 -8.11
C THR A 318 2.30 16.74 -6.68
N PHE A 319 2.52 17.91 -6.09
CA PHE A 319 2.05 18.26 -4.75
C PHE A 319 1.14 19.49 -4.78
N SER A 320 0.12 19.50 -3.93
CA SER A 320 -0.70 20.67 -3.60
C SER A 320 -0.35 21.08 -2.15
N GLY A 321 0.51 22.11 -2.01
CA GLY A 321 1.14 22.38 -0.71
C GLY A 321 2.00 21.20 -0.25
N GLU A 322 1.65 20.61 0.88
CA GLU A 322 2.36 19.46 1.44
C GLU A 322 1.69 18.10 1.09
N GLU A 323 0.57 18.13 0.39
CA GLU A 323 -0.17 16.94 -0.01
C GLU A 323 0.29 16.43 -1.38
N LEU A 324 0.62 15.14 -1.47
CA LEU A 324 0.87 14.44 -2.74
C LEU A 324 -0.44 14.21 -3.49
N VAL A 325 -0.54 14.70 -4.72
CA VAL A 325 -1.77 14.67 -5.53
C VAL A 325 -1.61 14.08 -6.93
N GLY A 326 -0.40 13.66 -7.30
CA GLY A 326 -0.16 13.06 -8.63
C GLY A 326 1.19 12.36 -8.72
N ALA A 327 1.22 11.25 -9.45
CA ALA A 327 2.45 10.56 -9.88
C ALA A 327 3.12 11.29 -11.04
N PRO A 328 4.41 11.04 -11.33
CA PRO A 328 5.14 11.67 -12.42
C PRO A 328 4.62 11.28 -13.80
#